data_c78ff9190769d39f6fbb37155a5f7e8b
#
_entry.id   c78ff9190769d39f6fbb37155a5f7e8b
#
_cell.length_a   1.000
_cell.length_b   1.000
_cell.length_c   1.000
_cell.angle_alpha   90.00
_cell.angle_beta   90.00
_cell.angle_gamma   90.00
#
_symmetry.space_group_name_H-M   'P 1'
#
loop_
_entity.id
_entity.type
_entity.pdbx_description
1 polymer ?
#
loop_
_entity_poly.entity_id
_entity_poly.type
_entity_poly.pdbx_seq_one_letter_code
_entity_poly.pdbx_strand_id
1 'polypeptide(L)'
;GGYVASTQFEAVSARRLLPCLDHPGYKADFKLTVKTDSDNSVISNMPPSSVRVEGPKKTVEFPTTPRMSTYLLYLGIGKFEEVKDRFNGVDYIVATVPGKSSGAKYPLDIARDSVKFFETYFGSKYNLPKLHLIAVPEFAAGAMENWGAITFREIVLLVDKDSSIRIKKQVAEVIAHEVSHQWFGDLVTMKWWDDLWLNESFATFMAYKATDSMFPQWTVWQDFVRGETAGALERDSLVNTHPIEVKVNSPSEIEEIFDDISYGKGASIIRMLEAYAGEDQFMRGVRSYLEKYKFSNAAGEDLWNQIEHASKTRVKAIMNEWIRKPGYPIVSAKLDGKKLMIRQERFLLNGLSEQSTWPIPLTLKINGREQKLLMERSEESIPVPDGVDSLKLNLEQTGFYRVHYD
;
A
#
# COMPACT_ATOMS: atom_id res chain seq x y z
N GLY A 1 28.71 -0.93 22.71
CA GLY A 1 27.82 -0.69 21.57
C GLY A 1 28.37 -1.37 20.33
N GLY A 2 27.48 -1.95 19.51
CA GLY A 2 27.84 -2.56 18.23
C GLY A 2 27.34 -1.67 17.09
N TYR A 3 27.91 -1.84 15.91
CA TYR A 3 27.43 -1.23 14.68
C TYR A 3 26.57 -2.21 13.91
N VAL A 4 25.55 -1.69 13.21
CA VAL A 4 24.76 -2.41 12.23
C VAL A 4 24.91 -1.68 10.91
N ALA A 5 25.30 -2.41 9.85
CA ALA A 5 25.24 -1.93 8.49
C ALA A 5 23.95 -2.47 7.85
N SER A 6 23.13 -1.60 7.27
CA SER A 6 21.87 -1.93 6.62
C SER A 6 21.77 -1.20 5.31
N THR A 7 21.44 -1.89 4.24
CA THR A 7 21.20 -1.25 2.93
C THR A 7 19.78 -0.68 2.85
N GLN A 8 19.65 0.41 2.07
CA GLN A 8 18.37 0.95 1.61
C GLN A 8 18.54 1.34 0.15
N PHE A 9 17.85 0.64 -0.76
CA PHE A 9 18.09 0.80 -2.19
C PHE A 9 16.96 1.51 -2.95
N GLU A 10 15.78 1.55 -2.40
CA GLU A 10 14.71 2.34 -3.00
C GLU A 10 15.09 3.84 -2.96
N ALA A 11 14.89 4.59 -4.01
CA ALA A 11 14.38 4.11 -5.32
C ALA A 11 15.49 3.59 -6.24
N VAL A 12 16.69 4.20 -6.26
CA VAL A 12 17.77 3.96 -7.26
C VAL A 12 19.16 3.94 -6.61
N SER A 13 19.27 3.38 -5.40
CA SER A 13 20.55 3.32 -4.66
C SER A 13 21.26 1.98 -4.73
N ALA A 14 20.70 0.95 -5.38
CA ALA A 14 21.40 -0.33 -5.60
C ALA A 14 22.69 -0.15 -6.42
N ARG A 15 22.72 0.81 -7.35
CA ARG A 15 23.92 1.19 -8.14
C ARG A 15 25.09 1.68 -7.30
N ARG A 16 24.85 2.04 -6.02
CA ARG A 16 25.93 2.44 -5.09
C ARG A 16 26.64 1.25 -4.46
N LEU A 17 26.02 0.07 -4.48
CA LEU A 17 26.61 -1.17 -3.97
C LEU A 17 27.14 -2.05 -5.11
N LEU A 18 26.39 -2.18 -6.22
CA LEU A 18 26.72 -3.08 -7.32
C LEU A 18 26.48 -2.41 -8.68
N PRO A 19 27.26 -2.75 -9.72
CA PRO A 19 27.01 -2.28 -11.08
C PRO A 19 25.69 -2.86 -11.62
N CYS A 20 24.67 -2.03 -11.79
CA CYS A 20 23.38 -2.44 -12.32
C CYS A 20 22.68 -1.28 -13.04
N LEU A 21 21.66 -1.59 -13.82
CA LEU A 21 20.82 -0.58 -14.48
C LEU A 21 19.97 0.19 -13.48
N ASP A 22 19.64 -0.44 -12.36
CA ASP A 22 18.89 0.14 -11.24
C ASP A 22 17.55 0.76 -11.69
N HIS A 23 16.77 -0.04 -12.37
CA HIS A 23 15.48 0.33 -12.96
C HIS A 23 14.47 -0.77 -12.59
N PRO A 24 13.30 -0.44 -12.06
CA PRO A 24 12.35 -1.45 -11.55
C PRO A 24 11.89 -2.44 -12.62
N GLY A 25 11.86 -2.02 -13.88
CA GLY A 25 11.48 -2.85 -15.02
C GLY A 25 12.53 -3.91 -15.42
N TYR A 26 13.77 -3.81 -14.96
CA TYR A 26 14.83 -4.77 -15.27
C TYR A 26 15.10 -5.67 -14.07
N LYS A 27 14.29 -6.71 -13.93
CA LYS A 27 14.44 -7.71 -12.88
C LYS A 27 15.58 -8.68 -13.15
N ALA A 28 16.26 -9.10 -12.08
CA ALA A 28 17.34 -10.10 -12.12
C ALA A 28 17.22 -11.08 -10.95
N ASP A 29 17.94 -12.17 -11.04
CA ASP A 29 18.15 -13.12 -9.95
C ASP A 29 19.47 -12.75 -9.25
N PHE A 30 19.48 -12.77 -7.90
CA PHE A 30 20.65 -12.38 -7.12
C PHE A 30 21.17 -13.56 -6.32
N LYS A 31 22.48 -13.79 -6.39
CA LYS A 31 23.20 -14.74 -5.54
C LYS A 31 24.25 -13.99 -4.76
N LEU A 32 24.10 -13.95 -3.43
CA LEU A 32 25.01 -13.24 -2.55
C LEU A 32 25.97 -14.20 -1.86
N THR A 33 27.22 -13.75 -1.73
CA THR A 33 28.23 -14.31 -0.84
C THR A 33 28.85 -13.17 -0.06
N VAL A 34 28.77 -13.25 1.27
CA VAL A 34 29.21 -12.18 2.17
C VAL A 34 30.32 -12.69 3.07
N LYS A 35 31.45 -11.99 3.09
CA LYS A 35 32.56 -12.23 4.04
C LYS A 35 32.60 -11.13 5.08
N THR A 36 32.50 -11.50 6.35
CA THR A 36 32.46 -10.57 7.48
C THR A 36 33.20 -11.13 8.70
N ASP A 37 33.24 -10.39 9.80
CA ASP A 37 33.73 -10.92 11.06
C ASP A 37 32.85 -12.04 11.57
N SER A 38 33.47 -13.03 12.22
CA SER A 38 32.80 -14.29 12.59
C SER A 38 31.66 -14.09 13.60
N ASP A 39 31.66 -13.00 14.37
CA ASP A 39 30.67 -12.67 15.39
C ASP A 39 29.48 -11.83 14.87
N ASN A 40 29.50 -11.36 13.61
CA ASN A 40 28.39 -10.65 12.99
C ASN A 40 27.33 -11.62 12.48
N SER A 41 26.05 -11.30 12.63
CA SER A 41 24.96 -11.87 11.85
C SER A 41 24.90 -11.26 10.46
N VAL A 42 24.43 -12.01 9.48
CA VAL A 42 24.17 -11.53 8.11
C VAL A 42 22.75 -11.88 7.71
N ILE A 43 21.96 -10.88 7.37
CA ILE A 43 20.56 -11.04 6.94
C ILE A 43 20.44 -10.55 5.50
N SER A 44 19.74 -11.29 4.65
CA SER A 44 19.40 -10.93 3.29
C SER A 44 18.01 -11.43 2.91
N ASN A 45 17.59 -11.27 1.66
CA ASN A 45 16.29 -11.67 1.14
C ASN A 45 15.98 -13.16 1.38
N MET A 46 16.97 -14.05 1.17
CA MET A 46 16.86 -15.50 1.37
C MET A 46 17.50 -15.93 2.69
N PRO A 47 17.15 -17.10 3.24
CA PRO A 47 17.92 -17.69 4.34
C PRO A 47 19.31 -18.15 3.84
N PRO A 48 20.35 -18.15 4.69
CA PRO A 48 21.65 -18.62 4.29
C PRO A 48 21.64 -20.12 3.92
N SER A 49 22.31 -20.47 2.83
CA SER A 49 22.52 -21.87 2.40
C SER A 49 23.76 -22.50 3.03
N SER A 50 24.79 -21.70 3.31
CA SER A 50 25.99 -22.16 4.01
C SER A 50 26.64 -21.04 4.83
N VAL A 51 27.28 -21.42 5.93
CA VAL A 51 28.08 -20.53 6.77
C VAL A 51 29.39 -21.26 7.09
N ARG A 52 30.51 -20.71 6.67
CA ARG A 52 31.86 -21.24 6.93
C ARG A 52 32.66 -20.25 7.75
N VAL A 53 33.16 -20.69 8.91
CA VAL A 53 33.99 -19.86 9.81
C VAL A 53 35.46 -20.21 9.59
N GLU A 54 36.27 -19.21 9.34
CA GLU A 54 37.72 -19.32 9.10
C GLU A 54 38.45 -18.28 9.96
N GLY A 55 38.86 -18.70 11.14
CA GLY A 55 39.49 -17.80 12.11
C GLY A 55 38.57 -16.65 12.54
N PRO A 56 39.00 -15.38 12.45
CA PRO A 56 38.18 -14.24 12.86
C PRO A 56 37.13 -13.85 11.83
N LYS A 57 37.06 -14.50 10.68
CA LYS A 57 36.13 -14.22 9.58
C LYS A 57 35.17 -15.38 9.36
N LYS A 58 34.02 -15.06 8.75
CA LYS A 58 33.12 -16.07 8.18
C LYS A 58 32.66 -15.66 6.80
N THR A 59 32.33 -16.67 6.01
CA THR A 59 31.69 -16.55 4.71
C THR A 59 30.28 -17.10 4.80
N VAL A 60 29.29 -16.27 4.43
CA VAL A 60 27.87 -16.63 4.38
C VAL A 60 27.44 -16.64 2.92
N GLU A 61 26.92 -17.75 2.46
CA GLU A 61 26.38 -17.91 1.10
C GLU A 61 24.86 -17.98 1.16
N PHE A 62 24.19 -17.29 0.26
CA PHE A 62 22.74 -17.30 0.11
C PHE A 62 22.35 -18.01 -1.19
N PRO A 63 21.24 -18.74 -1.23
CA PRO A 63 20.72 -19.27 -2.49
C PRO A 63 20.29 -18.11 -3.40
N THR A 64 20.15 -18.41 -4.67
CA THR A 64 19.64 -17.45 -5.65
C THR A 64 18.22 -17.01 -5.29
N THR A 65 17.96 -15.69 -5.33
CA THR A 65 16.63 -15.12 -5.11
C THR A 65 15.69 -15.48 -6.27
N PRO A 66 14.38 -15.41 -6.10
CA PRO A 66 13.48 -15.25 -7.23
C PRO A 66 13.86 -14.00 -8.04
N ARG A 67 13.37 -13.94 -9.28
CA ARG A 67 13.55 -12.76 -10.12
C ARG A 67 12.85 -11.55 -9.54
N MET A 68 13.60 -10.50 -9.24
CA MET A 68 13.11 -9.29 -8.57
C MET A 68 13.84 -8.04 -9.05
N SER A 69 13.28 -6.87 -8.76
CA SER A 69 13.89 -5.57 -9.04
C SER A 69 15.06 -5.29 -8.09
N THR A 70 16.04 -4.51 -8.54
CA THR A 70 17.27 -4.21 -7.79
C THR A 70 17.01 -3.50 -6.47
N TYR A 71 15.99 -2.63 -6.40
CA TYR A 71 15.69 -1.85 -5.20
C TYR A 71 15.21 -2.70 -4.02
N LEU A 72 14.74 -3.93 -4.28
CA LEU A 72 14.28 -4.90 -3.27
C LEU A 72 15.39 -5.75 -2.66
N LEU A 73 16.63 -5.64 -3.17
CA LEU A 73 17.76 -6.37 -2.63
C LEU A 73 18.14 -5.81 -1.26
N TYR A 74 18.33 -6.70 -0.29
CA TYR A 74 18.70 -6.33 1.08
C TYR A 74 19.97 -7.01 1.57
N LEU A 75 20.77 -6.29 2.32
CA LEU A 75 21.91 -6.79 3.07
C LEU A 75 22.00 -6.07 4.42
N GLY A 76 21.87 -6.84 5.51
CA GLY A 76 22.10 -6.39 6.88
C GLY A 76 23.28 -7.15 7.50
N ILE A 77 24.21 -6.44 8.13
CA ILE A 77 25.38 -7.02 8.81
C ILE A 77 25.52 -6.36 10.19
N GLY A 78 25.62 -7.17 11.24
CA GLY A 78 25.80 -6.68 12.60
C GLY A 78 25.42 -7.72 13.63
N LYS A 79 25.20 -7.26 14.89
CA LYS A 79 24.70 -8.13 15.95
C LYS A 79 23.20 -7.98 16.07
N PHE A 80 22.48 -9.06 15.82
CA PHE A 80 21.03 -9.12 15.93
C PHE A 80 20.60 -10.17 16.96
N GLU A 81 19.56 -9.84 17.73
CA GLU A 81 18.73 -10.80 18.45
C GLU A 81 17.51 -11.13 17.61
N GLU A 82 17.14 -12.39 17.52
CA GLU A 82 16.03 -12.84 16.68
C GLU A 82 14.99 -13.58 17.50
N VAL A 83 13.72 -13.19 17.33
CA VAL A 83 12.55 -13.92 17.80
C VAL A 83 11.89 -14.59 16.59
N LYS A 84 11.63 -15.89 16.67
CA LYS A 84 11.21 -16.72 15.54
C LYS A 84 9.92 -17.46 15.82
N ASP A 85 9.14 -17.65 14.77
CA ASP A 85 8.01 -18.58 14.72
C ASP A 85 7.99 -19.24 13.34
N ARG A 86 7.35 -20.41 13.22
CA ARG A 86 7.20 -21.09 11.94
C ARG A 86 5.75 -21.48 11.72
N PHE A 87 5.22 -21.08 10.58
CA PHE A 87 3.85 -21.39 10.20
C PHE A 87 3.75 -21.66 8.70
N ASN A 88 3.04 -22.74 8.33
CA ASN A 88 2.83 -23.14 6.92
C ASN A 88 4.12 -23.25 6.08
N GLY A 89 5.24 -23.65 6.68
CA GLY A 89 6.51 -23.81 5.99
C GLY A 89 7.33 -22.52 5.83
N VAL A 90 6.83 -21.38 6.28
CA VAL A 90 7.53 -20.09 6.31
C VAL A 90 8.07 -19.80 7.70
N ASP A 91 9.33 -19.38 7.77
CA ASP A 91 9.96 -18.91 9.01
C ASP A 91 9.72 -17.39 9.14
N TYR A 92 8.98 -16.98 10.18
CA TYR A 92 8.76 -15.58 10.54
C TYR A 92 9.79 -15.18 11.59
N ILE A 93 10.48 -14.07 11.36
CA ILE A 93 11.62 -13.68 12.19
C ILE A 93 11.56 -12.17 12.42
N VAL A 94 11.57 -11.75 13.68
CA VAL A 94 11.80 -10.37 14.04
C VAL A 94 13.23 -10.23 14.54
N ALA A 95 14.03 -9.42 13.85
CA ALA A 95 15.42 -9.14 14.18
C ALA A 95 15.56 -7.73 14.78
N THR A 96 16.22 -7.63 15.92
CA THR A 96 16.47 -6.36 16.65
C THR A 96 17.94 -6.23 16.99
N VAL A 97 18.39 -5.03 17.31
CA VAL A 97 19.66 -4.89 18.02
C VAL A 97 19.57 -5.52 19.42
N PRO A 98 20.69 -5.96 20.03
CA PRO A 98 20.70 -6.59 21.34
C PRO A 98 19.98 -5.77 22.42
N GLY A 99 19.16 -6.44 23.23
CA GLY A 99 18.39 -5.86 24.33
C GLY A 99 17.00 -5.33 23.97
N LYS A 100 16.53 -5.47 22.72
CA LYS A 100 15.22 -4.97 22.27
C LYS A 100 14.24 -6.07 21.85
N SER A 101 14.62 -7.34 21.95
CA SER A 101 13.82 -8.49 21.51
C SER A 101 12.50 -8.68 22.28
N SER A 102 12.36 -8.08 23.47
CA SER A 102 11.11 -8.10 24.24
C SER A 102 9.91 -7.50 23.51
N GLY A 103 10.14 -6.51 22.61
CA GLY A 103 9.10 -5.88 21.79
C GLY A 103 8.74 -6.65 20.52
N ALA A 104 9.36 -7.82 20.26
CA ALA A 104 9.27 -8.52 18.97
C ALA A 104 8.06 -9.46 18.82
N LYS A 105 7.40 -9.86 19.91
CA LYS A 105 6.33 -10.88 19.85
C LYS A 105 5.09 -10.40 19.10
N TYR A 106 4.63 -9.20 19.39
CA TYR A 106 3.46 -8.62 18.73
C TYR A 106 3.64 -8.45 17.21
N PRO A 107 4.72 -7.80 16.71
CA PRO A 107 4.97 -7.72 15.28
C PRO A 107 5.10 -9.08 14.59
N LEU A 108 5.66 -10.09 15.26
CA LEU A 108 5.77 -11.43 14.72
C LEU A 108 4.38 -12.05 14.44
N ASP A 109 3.45 -11.92 15.40
CA ASP A 109 2.08 -12.41 15.26
C ASP A 109 1.34 -11.67 14.14
N ILE A 110 1.47 -10.32 14.08
CA ILE A 110 0.85 -9.50 13.04
C ILE A 110 1.36 -9.90 11.64
N ALA A 111 2.68 -10.07 11.46
CA ALA A 111 3.25 -10.47 10.17
C ALA A 111 2.70 -11.82 9.69
N ARG A 112 2.65 -12.82 10.60
CA ARG A 112 2.09 -14.14 10.30
C ARG A 112 0.61 -14.06 9.89
N ASP A 113 -0.20 -13.31 10.65
CA ASP A 113 -1.63 -13.21 10.41
C ASP A 113 -1.92 -12.36 9.15
N SER A 114 -1.09 -11.35 8.85
CA SER A 114 -1.14 -10.59 7.58
C SER A 114 -0.83 -11.48 6.38
N VAL A 115 0.23 -12.29 6.42
CA VAL A 115 0.53 -13.24 5.33
C VAL A 115 -0.63 -14.21 5.12
N LYS A 116 -1.21 -14.77 6.19
CA LYS A 116 -2.38 -15.66 6.11
C LYS A 116 -3.58 -14.98 5.45
N PHE A 117 -3.85 -13.72 5.81
CA PHE A 117 -4.91 -12.93 5.20
C PHE A 117 -4.64 -12.73 3.70
N PHE A 118 -3.44 -12.26 3.32
CA PHE A 118 -3.10 -11.97 1.94
C PHE A 118 -3.04 -13.23 1.06
N GLU A 119 -2.51 -14.34 1.56
CA GLU A 119 -2.58 -15.63 0.83
C GLU A 119 -4.03 -16.00 0.48
N THR A 120 -4.95 -15.77 1.42
CA THR A 120 -6.38 -16.05 1.22
C THR A 120 -7.01 -15.04 0.27
N TYR A 121 -6.78 -13.74 0.48
CA TYR A 121 -7.37 -12.68 -0.33
C TYR A 121 -6.85 -12.70 -1.76
N PHE A 122 -5.54 -12.81 -1.96
CA PHE A 122 -4.91 -12.82 -3.29
C PHE A 122 -4.99 -14.19 -3.98
N GLY A 123 -5.32 -15.25 -3.27
CA GLY A 123 -5.32 -16.60 -3.83
C GLY A 123 -3.93 -17.07 -4.27
N SER A 124 -2.89 -16.48 -3.75
CA SER A 124 -1.47 -16.72 -4.08
C SER A 124 -0.66 -16.92 -2.82
N LYS A 125 0.12 -18.01 -2.76
CA LYS A 125 0.99 -18.29 -1.63
C LYS A 125 2.15 -17.29 -1.55
N TYR A 126 2.62 -17.05 -0.34
CA TYR A 126 3.87 -16.35 -0.11
C TYR A 126 5.04 -17.14 -0.72
N ASN A 127 5.90 -16.48 -1.49
CA ASN A 127 6.82 -17.18 -2.39
C ASN A 127 8.20 -17.47 -1.80
N LEU A 128 8.50 -16.98 -0.59
CA LEU A 128 9.81 -17.15 0.04
C LEU A 128 9.73 -18.09 1.27
N PRO A 129 10.83 -18.77 1.62
CA PRO A 129 10.85 -19.69 2.76
C PRO A 129 10.88 -18.98 4.12
N LYS A 130 11.10 -17.67 4.14
CA LYS A 130 11.15 -16.86 5.36
C LYS A 130 10.65 -15.43 5.12
N LEU A 131 10.23 -14.79 6.20
CA LEU A 131 9.93 -13.36 6.26
C LEU A 131 10.63 -12.78 7.49
N HIS A 132 11.65 -11.94 7.25
CA HIS A 132 12.26 -11.12 8.30
C HIS A 132 11.57 -9.77 8.41
N LEU A 133 11.34 -9.33 9.64
CA LEU A 133 11.01 -7.96 10.02
C LEU A 133 12.21 -7.44 10.83
N ILE A 134 12.89 -6.44 10.32
CA ILE A 134 14.18 -6.00 10.85
C ILE A 134 14.01 -4.60 11.44
N ALA A 135 14.15 -4.49 12.77
CA ALA A 135 14.16 -3.21 13.47
C ALA A 135 15.53 -2.53 13.25
N VAL A 136 15.57 -1.51 12.41
CA VAL A 136 16.80 -0.78 12.09
C VAL A 136 16.86 0.50 12.92
N PRO A 137 17.90 0.69 13.75
CA PRO A 137 18.12 1.95 14.45
C PRO A 137 18.28 3.11 13.47
N GLU A 138 17.68 4.27 13.79
CA GLU A 138 17.81 5.51 13.00
C GLU A 138 17.42 5.37 11.52
N PHE A 139 16.49 4.46 11.19
CA PHE A 139 16.00 4.29 9.84
C PHE A 139 15.27 5.57 9.36
N ALA A 140 15.65 6.09 8.20
CA ALA A 140 15.14 7.37 7.72
C ALA A 140 13.66 7.31 7.31
N ALA A 141 13.24 6.20 6.65
CA ALA A 141 11.84 5.94 6.31
C ALA A 141 11.06 5.35 7.50
N GLY A 142 9.77 5.11 7.33
CA GLY A 142 8.95 4.33 8.27
C GLY A 142 9.30 2.85 8.19
N ALA A 143 9.20 2.28 7.00
CA ALA A 143 9.57 0.92 6.67
C ALA A 143 9.99 0.80 5.20
N MET A 144 10.35 -0.41 4.75
CA MET A 144 10.73 -0.74 3.38
C MET A 144 10.52 -2.23 3.12
N GLU A 145 9.84 -2.52 2.05
CA GLU A 145 9.32 -3.84 1.66
C GLU A 145 10.35 -4.82 1.11
N ASN A 146 11.66 -4.63 1.26
CA ASN A 146 12.66 -5.56 0.70
C ASN A 146 12.20 -7.02 0.75
N TRP A 147 12.12 -7.70 -0.40
CA TRP A 147 11.45 -9.00 -0.51
C TRP A 147 11.99 -10.05 0.46
N GLY A 148 11.15 -10.46 1.41
CA GLY A 148 11.52 -11.39 2.47
C GLY A 148 12.42 -10.84 3.59
N ALA A 149 12.75 -9.54 3.57
CA ALA A 149 13.63 -8.90 4.55
C ALA A 149 13.20 -7.43 4.80
N ILE A 150 11.96 -7.25 5.23
CA ILE A 150 11.34 -5.95 5.46
C ILE A 150 12.08 -5.21 6.56
N THR A 151 12.47 -3.97 6.30
CA THR A 151 13.11 -3.11 7.31
C THR A 151 12.12 -2.11 7.88
N PHE A 152 12.27 -1.80 9.15
CA PHE A 152 11.40 -0.88 9.87
C PHE A 152 12.21 0.06 10.74
N ARG A 153 11.75 1.29 10.88
CA ARG A 153 12.13 2.11 12.02
C ARG A 153 11.63 1.44 13.30
N GLU A 154 12.47 1.33 14.33
CA GLU A 154 12.14 0.60 15.55
C GLU A 154 10.78 1.00 16.17
N ILE A 155 10.47 2.31 16.16
CA ILE A 155 9.25 2.85 16.79
C ILE A 155 7.95 2.43 16.08
N VAL A 156 8.01 2.03 14.82
CA VAL A 156 6.83 1.55 14.07
C VAL A 156 6.81 0.02 13.93
N LEU A 157 7.70 -0.69 14.62
CA LEU A 157 7.72 -2.15 14.67
C LEU A 157 7.57 -2.68 16.08
N LEU A 158 8.39 -2.21 17.03
CA LEU A 158 8.50 -2.84 18.34
C LEU A 158 7.37 -2.37 19.27
N VAL A 159 6.74 -3.33 19.94
CA VAL A 159 5.60 -3.08 20.84
C VAL A 159 5.87 -3.69 22.19
N ASP A 160 5.97 -2.86 23.20
CA ASP A 160 6.07 -3.29 24.58
C ASP A 160 4.69 -3.71 25.14
N LYS A 161 4.70 -4.48 26.25
CA LYS A 161 3.46 -4.95 26.89
C LYS A 161 2.51 -3.82 27.29
N ASP A 162 3.06 -2.66 27.67
CA ASP A 162 2.34 -1.48 28.14
C ASP A 162 2.03 -0.46 27.02
N SER A 163 2.35 -0.81 25.75
CA SER A 163 2.06 0.04 24.58
C SER A 163 0.56 0.28 24.43
N SER A 164 0.19 1.53 24.14
CA SER A 164 -1.20 1.92 23.95
C SER A 164 -1.83 1.23 22.73
N ILE A 165 -3.17 1.17 22.71
CA ILE A 165 -3.91 0.64 21.55
C ILE A 165 -3.60 1.43 20.27
N ARG A 166 -3.33 2.73 20.36
CA ARG A 166 -2.93 3.56 19.22
C ARG A 166 -1.62 3.07 18.60
N ILE A 167 -0.60 2.78 19.42
CA ILE A 167 0.68 2.23 18.95
C ILE A 167 0.46 0.86 18.32
N LYS A 168 -0.34 -0.01 18.95
CA LYS A 168 -0.64 -1.34 18.41
C LYS A 168 -1.35 -1.29 17.07
N LYS A 169 -2.31 -0.38 16.88
CA LYS A 169 -2.97 -0.13 15.60
C LYS A 169 -1.96 0.30 14.54
N GLN A 170 -1.17 1.34 14.82
CA GLN A 170 -0.17 1.86 13.90
C GLN A 170 0.85 0.79 13.48
N VAL A 171 1.36 0.01 14.42
CA VAL A 171 2.31 -1.09 14.11
C VAL A 171 1.64 -2.17 13.26
N ALA A 172 0.39 -2.54 13.55
CA ALA A 172 -0.33 -3.52 12.76
C ALA A 172 -0.58 -3.02 11.31
N GLU A 173 -0.96 -1.76 11.15
CA GLU A 173 -1.17 -1.13 9.85
C GLU A 173 0.12 -1.06 9.03
N VAL A 174 1.24 -0.62 9.63
CA VAL A 174 2.53 -0.55 8.93
C VAL A 174 3.02 -1.95 8.55
N ILE A 175 2.94 -2.94 9.44
CA ILE A 175 3.33 -4.32 9.11
C ILE A 175 2.46 -4.89 7.99
N ALA A 176 1.14 -4.69 8.04
CA ALA A 176 0.23 -5.17 7.00
C ALA A 176 0.49 -4.48 5.65
N HIS A 177 0.86 -3.19 5.66
CA HIS A 177 1.29 -2.45 4.47
C HIS A 177 2.51 -3.12 3.83
N GLU A 178 3.59 -3.28 4.58
CA GLU A 178 4.84 -3.88 4.09
C GLU A 178 4.67 -5.35 3.67
N VAL A 179 3.83 -6.12 4.37
CA VAL A 179 3.52 -7.49 3.99
C VAL A 179 2.69 -7.55 2.71
N SER A 180 1.81 -6.57 2.46
CA SER A 180 1.06 -6.49 1.20
C SER A 180 1.97 -6.30 -0.01
N HIS A 181 3.04 -5.51 0.15
CA HIS A 181 4.04 -5.30 -0.88
C HIS A 181 4.71 -6.57 -1.36
N GLN A 182 4.76 -7.64 -0.56
CA GLN A 182 5.35 -8.92 -0.97
C GLN A 182 4.63 -9.51 -2.21
N TRP A 183 3.41 -9.03 -2.52
CA TRP A 183 2.67 -9.31 -3.76
C TRP A 183 2.59 -8.09 -4.67
N PHE A 184 2.25 -6.90 -4.14
CA PHE A 184 2.16 -5.63 -4.87
C PHE A 184 3.42 -4.77 -4.65
N GLY A 185 4.38 -4.90 -5.52
CA GLY A 185 5.72 -4.30 -5.45
C GLY A 185 6.79 -5.34 -5.74
N ASP A 186 6.75 -6.48 -5.05
CA ASP A 186 7.78 -7.51 -5.10
C ASP A 186 7.48 -8.58 -6.16
N LEU A 187 6.39 -9.33 -6.00
CA LEU A 187 5.99 -10.37 -6.94
C LEU A 187 5.65 -9.76 -8.30
N VAL A 188 4.82 -8.71 -8.29
CA VAL A 188 4.50 -7.88 -9.45
C VAL A 188 4.95 -6.46 -9.15
N THR A 189 5.86 -5.90 -9.93
CA THR A 189 6.45 -4.57 -9.73
C THR A 189 5.97 -3.62 -10.82
N MET A 190 5.82 -2.33 -10.52
CA MET A 190 5.55 -1.32 -11.54
C MET A 190 6.62 -1.34 -12.64
N LYS A 191 6.23 -0.95 -13.86
CA LYS A 191 7.16 -0.84 -15.00
C LYS A 191 8.14 0.31 -14.83
N TRP A 192 7.66 1.42 -14.29
CA TRP A 192 8.43 2.62 -14.00
C TRP A 192 7.81 3.39 -12.83
N TRP A 193 8.52 4.32 -12.29
CA TRP A 193 8.14 5.10 -11.11
C TRP A 193 6.91 6.01 -11.30
N ASP A 194 6.45 6.24 -12.53
CA ASP A 194 5.16 6.90 -12.81
C ASP A 194 4.00 6.17 -12.12
N ASP A 195 4.12 4.85 -11.97
CA ASP A 195 3.18 3.95 -11.31
C ASP A 195 3.55 3.59 -9.85
N LEU A 196 4.41 4.39 -9.17
CA LEU A 196 4.77 4.15 -7.76
C LEU A 196 3.51 4.05 -6.89
N TRP A 197 2.53 4.91 -7.13
CA TRP A 197 1.25 4.90 -6.45
C TRP A 197 0.53 3.54 -6.53
N LEU A 198 0.75 2.76 -7.60
CA LEU A 198 0.16 1.42 -7.75
C LEU A 198 0.64 0.47 -6.65
N ASN A 199 1.90 0.57 -6.23
CA ASN A 199 2.42 -0.19 -5.11
C ASN A 199 1.90 0.41 -3.79
N GLU A 200 2.14 1.69 -3.55
CA GLU A 200 1.90 2.36 -2.28
C GLU A 200 0.43 2.52 -1.91
N SER A 201 -0.38 3.02 -2.86
CA SER A 201 -1.81 3.16 -2.63
C SER A 201 -2.49 1.82 -2.40
N PHE A 202 -2.07 0.80 -3.15
CA PHE A 202 -2.63 -0.54 -3.01
C PHE A 202 -2.25 -1.16 -1.67
N ALA A 203 -0.98 -1.05 -1.27
CA ALA A 203 -0.51 -1.53 0.02
C ALA A 203 -1.20 -0.81 1.19
N THR A 204 -1.39 0.51 1.09
CA THR A 204 -2.14 1.29 2.09
C THR A 204 -3.58 0.80 2.21
N PHE A 205 -4.31 0.67 1.09
CA PHE A 205 -5.68 0.13 1.11
C PHE A 205 -5.74 -1.27 1.72
N MET A 206 -4.83 -2.16 1.33
CA MET A 206 -4.78 -3.55 1.80
C MET A 206 -4.36 -3.65 3.28
N ALA A 207 -3.55 -2.72 3.78
CA ALA A 207 -3.19 -2.65 5.19
C ALA A 207 -4.42 -2.46 6.08
N TYR A 208 -5.28 -1.50 5.74
CA TYR A 208 -6.54 -1.29 6.47
C TYR A 208 -7.49 -2.47 6.33
N LYS A 209 -7.58 -3.07 5.14
CA LYS A 209 -8.43 -4.25 4.90
C LYS A 209 -7.98 -5.47 5.71
N ALA A 210 -6.69 -5.72 5.77
CA ALA A 210 -6.12 -6.79 6.59
C ALA A 210 -6.30 -6.53 8.08
N THR A 211 -6.03 -5.31 8.53
CA THR A 211 -6.16 -4.91 9.94
C THR A 211 -7.61 -4.97 10.41
N ASP A 212 -8.57 -4.55 9.57
CA ASP A 212 -10.01 -4.69 9.85
C ASP A 212 -10.43 -6.16 10.01
N SER A 213 -9.92 -7.03 9.14
CA SER A 213 -10.17 -8.48 9.22
C SER A 213 -9.57 -9.12 10.47
N MET A 214 -8.37 -8.71 10.88
CA MET A 214 -7.71 -9.22 12.10
C MET A 214 -8.34 -8.66 13.39
N PHE A 215 -8.79 -7.41 13.35
CA PHE A 215 -9.26 -6.65 14.52
C PHE A 215 -10.53 -5.83 14.21
N PRO A 216 -11.66 -6.47 13.89
CA PRO A 216 -12.88 -5.75 13.50
C PRO A 216 -13.39 -4.77 14.57
N GLN A 217 -13.08 -5.02 15.86
CA GLN A 217 -13.42 -4.13 16.96
C GLN A 217 -12.65 -2.79 16.96
N TRP A 218 -11.59 -2.66 16.14
CA TRP A 218 -10.82 -1.42 16.08
C TRP A 218 -11.43 -0.37 15.16
N THR A 219 -12.39 -0.75 14.32
CA THR A 219 -13.06 0.17 13.39
C THR A 219 -12.08 0.99 12.54
N VAL A 220 -11.06 0.34 12.02
CA VAL A 220 -9.92 1.01 11.34
C VAL A 220 -10.34 1.81 10.10
N TRP A 221 -11.47 1.49 9.48
CA TRP A 221 -12.00 2.31 8.38
C TRP A 221 -12.40 3.73 8.79
N GLN A 222 -12.72 3.96 10.07
CA GLN A 222 -12.89 5.31 10.60
C GLN A 222 -11.54 6.03 10.73
N ASP A 223 -10.50 5.31 11.15
CA ASP A 223 -9.13 5.83 11.19
C ASP A 223 -8.62 6.14 9.77
N PHE A 224 -8.91 5.29 8.79
CA PHE A 224 -8.64 5.53 7.36
C PHE A 224 -9.27 6.84 6.86
N VAL A 225 -10.56 7.04 7.12
CA VAL A 225 -11.25 8.27 6.68
C VAL A 225 -10.65 9.51 7.35
N ARG A 226 -10.30 9.42 8.64
CA ARG A 226 -9.76 10.55 9.40
C ARG A 226 -8.30 10.86 9.08
N GLY A 227 -7.49 9.85 8.80
CA GLY A 227 -6.07 9.95 8.44
C GLY A 227 -5.89 10.11 6.93
N GLU A 228 -6.01 9.01 6.21
CA GLU A 228 -5.68 8.92 4.79
C GLU A 228 -6.57 9.81 3.91
N THR A 229 -7.91 9.60 4.01
CA THR A 229 -8.84 10.34 3.14
C THR A 229 -8.85 11.84 3.47
N ALA A 230 -8.91 12.21 4.76
CA ALA A 230 -8.99 13.61 5.15
C ALA A 230 -7.68 14.37 4.86
N GLY A 231 -6.52 13.76 5.15
CA GLY A 231 -5.21 14.34 4.81
C GLY A 231 -5.04 14.57 3.31
N ALA A 232 -5.40 13.55 2.51
CA ALA A 232 -5.36 13.68 1.05
C ALA A 232 -6.35 14.74 0.52
N LEU A 233 -7.58 14.82 1.04
CA LEU A 233 -8.54 15.87 0.67
C LEU A 233 -8.04 17.28 1.04
N GLU A 234 -7.31 17.43 2.15
CA GLU A 234 -6.71 18.71 2.53
C GLU A 234 -5.61 19.09 1.53
N ARG A 235 -4.69 18.20 1.27
CA ARG A 235 -3.58 18.40 0.32
C ARG A 235 -4.07 18.68 -1.09
N ASP A 236 -5.04 17.90 -1.57
CA ASP A 236 -5.58 17.96 -2.94
C ASP A 236 -6.56 19.11 -3.17
N SER A 237 -6.94 19.86 -2.11
CA SER A 237 -7.75 21.08 -2.20
C SER A 237 -6.97 22.31 -2.63
N LEU A 238 -5.65 22.21 -2.75
CA LEU A 238 -4.76 23.31 -3.11
C LEU A 238 -4.66 23.47 -4.63
N VAL A 239 -4.40 24.71 -5.09
CA VAL A 239 -4.22 25.00 -6.52
C VAL A 239 -2.99 24.27 -7.09
N ASN A 240 -1.94 24.15 -6.28
CA ASN A 240 -0.65 23.54 -6.65
C ASN A 240 -0.55 22.05 -6.32
N THR A 241 -1.67 21.36 -6.22
CA THR A 241 -1.68 19.90 -6.11
C THR A 241 -1.28 19.23 -7.43
N HIS A 242 -0.98 17.94 -7.38
CA HIS A 242 -0.62 17.15 -8.55
C HIS A 242 -1.54 15.91 -8.71
N PRO A 243 -1.60 15.29 -9.90
CA PRO A 243 -2.33 14.04 -10.10
C PRO A 243 -1.66 12.87 -9.36
N ILE A 244 -2.37 11.76 -9.19
CA ILE A 244 -1.80 10.52 -8.61
C ILE A 244 -0.69 9.97 -9.50
N GLU A 245 -0.96 9.84 -10.81
CA GLU A 245 0.03 9.43 -11.81
C GLU A 245 0.87 10.65 -12.21
N VAL A 246 2.10 10.72 -11.73
CA VAL A 246 3.06 11.78 -12.05
C VAL A 246 4.12 11.22 -12.97
N LYS A 247 4.37 11.90 -14.09
CA LYS A 247 5.45 11.50 -14.98
C LYS A 247 6.80 11.76 -14.34
N VAL A 248 7.58 10.70 -14.17
CA VAL A 248 8.94 10.72 -13.61
C VAL A 248 9.97 10.62 -14.72
N ASN A 249 10.76 11.69 -14.94
CA ASN A 249 11.77 11.73 -15.99
C ASN A 249 13.19 11.50 -15.46
N SER A 250 13.41 11.69 -14.15
CA SER A 250 14.71 11.55 -13.52
C SER A 250 14.61 10.95 -12.11
N PRO A 251 15.67 10.29 -11.63
CA PRO A 251 15.71 9.73 -10.27
C PRO A 251 15.44 10.75 -9.15
N SER A 252 15.84 12.02 -9.35
CA SER A 252 15.62 13.07 -8.33
C SER A 252 14.17 13.43 -8.12
N GLU A 253 13.30 13.18 -9.10
CA GLU A 253 11.87 13.46 -9.01
C GLU A 253 11.11 12.36 -8.24
N ILE A 254 11.71 11.17 -8.05
CA ILE A 254 11.03 10.03 -7.40
C ILE A 254 10.71 10.34 -5.93
N GLU A 255 11.62 10.98 -5.21
CA GLU A 255 11.42 11.28 -3.79
C GLU A 255 10.27 12.28 -3.56
N GLU A 256 9.95 13.11 -4.54
CA GLU A 256 8.91 14.14 -4.44
C GLU A 256 7.48 13.57 -4.53
N ILE A 257 7.32 12.35 -5.03
CA ILE A 257 6.02 11.69 -5.20
C ILE A 257 5.64 10.75 -4.05
N PHE A 258 6.47 10.64 -2.99
CA PHE A 258 6.12 9.93 -1.75
C PHE A 258 5.33 10.87 -0.82
N ASP A 259 4.04 11.10 -1.10
CA ASP A 259 3.20 12.03 -0.37
C ASP A 259 1.74 11.54 -0.18
N ASP A 260 0.92 12.36 0.49
CA ASP A 260 -0.49 12.03 0.76
C ASP A 260 -1.33 11.80 -0.51
N ILE A 261 -0.90 12.29 -1.68
CA ILE A 261 -1.60 12.04 -2.95
C ILE A 261 -1.32 10.61 -3.40
N SER A 262 -0.07 10.17 -3.39
CA SER A 262 0.31 8.81 -3.79
C SER A 262 -0.18 7.76 -2.80
N TYR A 263 -0.20 8.05 -1.49
CA TYR A 263 -0.66 7.11 -0.46
C TYR A 263 -2.16 7.23 -0.20
N GLY A 264 -2.60 8.36 0.34
CA GLY A 264 -3.95 8.57 0.87
C GLY A 264 -5.02 8.74 -0.20
N LYS A 265 -4.80 9.63 -1.21
CA LYS A 265 -5.75 9.79 -2.32
C LYS A 265 -5.84 8.49 -3.12
N GLY A 266 -4.71 7.91 -3.51
CA GLY A 266 -4.71 6.67 -4.28
C GLY A 266 -5.43 5.52 -3.57
N ALA A 267 -5.16 5.29 -2.28
CA ALA A 267 -5.87 4.28 -1.49
C ALA A 267 -7.37 4.56 -1.37
N SER A 268 -7.77 5.84 -1.22
CA SER A 268 -9.17 6.25 -1.18
C SER A 268 -9.89 5.98 -2.52
N ILE A 269 -9.20 6.21 -3.64
CA ILE A 269 -9.73 5.90 -4.98
C ILE A 269 -9.88 4.39 -5.18
N ILE A 270 -8.92 3.58 -4.72
CA ILE A 270 -9.02 2.12 -4.76
C ILE A 270 -10.21 1.63 -3.92
N ARG A 271 -10.41 2.19 -2.71
CA ARG A 271 -11.58 1.90 -1.86
C ARG A 271 -12.90 2.26 -2.54
N MET A 272 -12.96 3.43 -3.18
CA MET A 272 -14.12 3.86 -3.96
C MET A 272 -14.40 2.91 -5.13
N LEU A 273 -13.36 2.47 -5.81
CA LEU A 273 -13.46 1.52 -6.93
C LEU A 273 -13.96 0.15 -6.46
N GLU A 274 -13.44 -0.39 -5.36
CA GLU A 274 -13.93 -1.64 -4.78
C GLU A 274 -15.42 -1.56 -4.44
N ALA A 275 -15.84 -0.47 -3.76
CA ALA A 275 -17.24 -0.24 -3.42
C ALA A 275 -18.16 -0.17 -4.65
N TYR A 276 -17.66 0.34 -5.78
CA TYR A 276 -18.37 0.42 -7.05
C TYR A 276 -18.42 -0.91 -7.79
N ALA A 277 -17.27 -1.55 -7.95
CA ALA A 277 -17.12 -2.81 -8.69
C ALA A 277 -17.76 -4.01 -7.95
N GLY A 278 -17.84 -3.92 -6.62
CA GLY A 278 -18.19 -5.01 -5.72
C GLY A 278 -16.95 -5.79 -5.26
N GLU A 279 -16.90 -6.11 -3.97
CA GLU A 279 -15.73 -6.71 -3.31
C GLU A 279 -15.26 -8.01 -3.97
N ASP A 280 -16.17 -8.94 -4.24
CA ASP A 280 -15.84 -10.22 -4.87
C ASP A 280 -15.25 -10.06 -6.27
N GLN A 281 -15.82 -9.15 -7.07
CA GLN A 281 -15.38 -8.87 -8.42
C GLN A 281 -14.01 -8.17 -8.42
N PHE A 282 -13.83 -7.22 -7.53
CA PHE A 282 -12.55 -6.54 -7.33
C PHE A 282 -11.47 -7.55 -6.94
N MET A 283 -11.72 -8.39 -5.93
CA MET A 283 -10.79 -9.45 -5.50
C MET A 283 -10.44 -10.41 -6.64
N ARG A 284 -11.43 -10.84 -7.47
CA ARG A 284 -11.16 -11.71 -8.64
C ARG A 284 -10.27 -11.02 -9.67
N GLY A 285 -10.48 -9.72 -9.92
CA GLY A 285 -9.64 -8.93 -10.81
C GLY A 285 -8.21 -8.84 -10.30
N VAL A 286 -8.02 -8.58 -9.02
CA VAL A 286 -6.72 -8.54 -8.34
C VAL A 286 -5.99 -9.88 -8.45
N ARG A 287 -6.68 -11.00 -8.18
CA ARG A 287 -6.12 -12.35 -8.32
C ARG A 287 -5.67 -12.64 -9.76
N SER A 288 -6.49 -12.27 -10.73
CA SER A 288 -6.16 -12.43 -12.14
C SER A 288 -4.92 -11.61 -12.55
N TYR A 289 -4.81 -10.38 -12.04
CA TYR A 289 -3.64 -9.54 -12.25
C TYR A 289 -2.37 -10.17 -11.68
N LEU A 290 -2.39 -10.58 -10.40
CA LEU A 290 -1.22 -11.19 -9.76
C LEU A 290 -0.78 -12.48 -10.46
N GLU A 291 -1.72 -13.36 -10.83
CA GLU A 291 -1.39 -14.60 -11.54
C GLU A 291 -0.76 -14.34 -12.91
N LYS A 292 -1.30 -13.36 -13.64
CA LYS A 292 -0.85 -13.03 -14.99
C LYS A 292 0.54 -12.39 -15.03
N TYR A 293 0.87 -11.56 -14.03
CA TYR A 293 2.08 -10.74 -14.03
C TYR A 293 3.12 -11.16 -12.98
N LYS A 294 2.92 -12.26 -12.25
CA LYS A 294 3.88 -12.76 -11.25
C LYS A 294 5.30 -12.85 -11.79
N PHE A 295 6.26 -12.41 -10.99
CA PHE A 295 7.70 -12.29 -11.32
C PHE A 295 8.01 -11.35 -12.48
N SER A 296 7.08 -10.48 -12.84
CA SER A 296 7.21 -9.54 -13.95
C SER A 296 6.82 -8.12 -13.52
N ASN A 297 6.67 -7.24 -14.50
CA ASN A 297 6.30 -5.85 -14.30
C ASN A 297 4.96 -5.57 -14.97
N ALA A 298 4.18 -4.67 -14.37
CA ALA A 298 2.90 -4.24 -14.89
C ALA A 298 2.72 -2.72 -14.71
N ALA A 299 1.85 -2.12 -15.51
CA ALA A 299 1.37 -0.75 -15.33
C ALA A 299 -0.01 -0.73 -14.67
N GLY A 300 -0.45 0.42 -14.18
CA GLY A 300 -1.78 0.57 -13.59
C GLY A 300 -2.90 0.10 -14.51
N GLU A 301 -2.80 0.38 -15.82
CA GLU A 301 -3.76 -0.09 -16.82
C GLU A 301 -3.92 -1.62 -16.86
N ASP A 302 -2.85 -2.36 -16.59
CA ASP A 302 -2.88 -3.82 -16.55
C ASP A 302 -3.76 -4.35 -15.42
N LEU A 303 -3.78 -3.66 -14.26
CA LEU A 303 -4.67 -3.98 -13.13
C LEU A 303 -6.11 -3.61 -13.46
N TRP A 304 -6.36 -2.41 -13.99
CA TRP A 304 -7.71 -1.97 -14.35
C TRP A 304 -8.36 -2.88 -15.38
N ASN A 305 -7.61 -3.37 -16.34
CA ASN A 305 -8.09 -4.35 -17.32
C ASN A 305 -8.61 -5.62 -16.67
N GLN A 306 -7.93 -6.15 -15.64
CA GLN A 306 -8.36 -7.36 -14.95
C GLN A 306 -9.59 -7.12 -14.07
N ILE A 307 -9.66 -5.98 -13.37
CA ILE A 307 -10.82 -5.63 -12.53
C ILE A 307 -12.05 -5.35 -13.42
N GLU A 308 -11.90 -4.61 -14.52
CA GLU A 308 -12.97 -4.37 -15.49
C GLU A 308 -13.51 -5.66 -16.09
N HIS A 309 -12.62 -6.59 -16.45
CA HIS A 309 -13.01 -7.90 -16.97
C HIS A 309 -13.82 -8.72 -15.94
N ALA A 310 -13.41 -8.68 -14.68
CA ALA A 310 -14.08 -9.42 -13.59
C ALA A 310 -15.42 -8.79 -13.18
N SER A 311 -15.49 -7.46 -13.09
CA SER A 311 -16.67 -6.73 -12.61
C SER A 311 -17.70 -6.42 -13.68
N LYS A 312 -17.29 -6.39 -14.95
CA LYS A 312 -18.10 -5.91 -16.09
C LYS A 312 -18.56 -4.44 -15.94
N THR A 313 -17.80 -3.65 -15.16
CA THR A 313 -18.06 -2.22 -14.95
C THR A 313 -16.99 -1.38 -15.64
N ARG A 314 -17.21 -0.08 -15.82
CA ARG A 314 -16.32 0.85 -16.57
C ARG A 314 -15.12 1.32 -15.74
N VAL A 315 -14.33 0.37 -15.22
CA VAL A 315 -13.19 0.64 -14.32
C VAL A 315 -12.14 1.55 -14.96
N LYS A 316 -11.73 1.24 -16.19
CA LYS A 316 -10.68 2.02 -16.89
C LYS A 316 -11.06 3.47 -17.10
N ALA A 317 -12.30 3.71 -17.53
CA ALA A 317 -12.79 5.07 -17.75
C ALA A 317 -12.79 5.90 -16.46
N ILE A 318 -13.19 5.27 -15.34
CA ILE A 318 -13.15 5.90 -14.02
C ILE A 318 -11.71 6.18 -13.61
N MET A 319 -10.86 5.16 -13.60
CA MET A 319 -9.50 5.28 -13.08
C MET A 319 -8.64 6.27 -13.88
N ASN A 320 -8.72 6.29 -15.20
CA ASN A 320 -7.96 7.22 -16.04
C ASN A 320 -8.23 8.69 -15.69
N GLU A 321 -9.49 9.02 -15.36
CA GLU A 321 -9.82 10.39 -14.94
C GLU A 321 -9.31 10.70 -13.53
N TRP A 322 -9.48 9.76 -12.60
CA TRP A 322 -9.10 9.99 -11.20
C TRP A 322 -7.59 10.01 -10.97
N ILE A 323 -6.80 9.18 -11.69
CA ILE A 323 -5.34 9.14 -11.49
C ILE A 323 -4.59 10.25 -12.23
N ARG A 324 -5.15 10.77 -13.34
CA ARG A 324 -4.47 11.78 -14.18
C ARG A 324 -4.93 13.21 -13.94
N LYS A 325 -5.97 13.40 -13.16
CA LYS A 325 -6.52 14.72 -12.88
C LYS A 325 -6.22 15.14 -11.43
N PRO A 326 -5.57 16.31 -11.23
CA PRO A 326 -5.37 16.87 -9.89
C PRO A 326 -6.69 17.40 -9.32
N GLY A 327 -6.81 17.38 -7.99
CA GLY A 327 -8.01 17.84 -7.30
C GLY A 327 -9.11 16.78 -7.22
N TYR A 328 -10.23 17.17 -6.66
CA TYR A 328 -11.41 16.32 -6.46
C TYR A 328 -12.69 17.15 -6.45
N PRO A 329 -13.87 16.53 -6.67
CA PRO A 329 -15.12 17.24 -6.73
C PRO A 329 -15.75 17.53 -5.37
N ILE A 330 -16.47 18.65 -5.27
CA ILE A 330 -17.58 18.81 -4.34
C ILE A 330 -18.88 18.50 -5.07
N VAL A 331 -19.72 17.68 -4.47
CA VAL A 331 -21.04 17.30 -4.99
C VAL A 331 -22.10 18.05 -4.20
N SER A 332 -22.72 19.04 -4.82
CA SER A 332 -23.88 19.74 -4.26
C SER A 332 -25.15 18.95 -4.54
N ALA A 333 -26.02 18.85 -3.54
CA ALA A 333 -27.25 18.06 -3.60
C ALA A 333 -28.44 18.89 -3.09
N LYS A 334 -29.48 19.05 -3.92
CA LYS A 334 -30.68 19.83 -3.64
C LYS A 334 -31.94 19.06 -4.01
N LEU A 335 -32.90 19.01 -3.08
CA LEU A 335 -34.23 18.49 -3.38
C LEU A 335 -35.06 19.54 -4.12
N ASP A 336 -35.59 19.17 -5.28
CA ASP A 336 -36.52 19.99 -6.07
C ASP A 336 -37.72 19.13 -6.47
N GLY A 337 -38.79 19.24 -5.72
CA GLY A 337 -39.99 18.42 -5.88
C GLY A 337 -39.69 16.93 -5.75
N LYS A 338 -39.94 16.17 -6.84
CA LYS A 338 -39.67 14.74 -6.91
C LYS A 338 -38.30 14.38 -7.51
N LYS A 339 -37.37 15.32 -7.45
CA LYS A 339 -36.00 15.13 -7.98
C LYS A 339 -34.97 15.55 -6.96
N LEU A 340 -33.90 14.77 -6.87
CA LEU A 340 -32.65 15.17 -6.28
C LEU A 340 -31.77 15.71 -7.41
N MET A 341 -31.54 17.01 -7.40
CA MET A 341 -30.58 17.67 -8.30
C MET A 341 -29.20 17.53 -7.70
N ILE A 342 -28.25 17.00 -8.46
CA ILE A 342 -26.84 16.90 -8.07
C ILE A 342 -25.96 17.64 -9.08
N ARG A 343 -24.97 18.34 -8.55
CA ARG A 343 -23.99 19.08 -9.34
C ARG A 343 -22.60 18.82 -8.81
N GLN A 344 -21.61 18.70 -9.70
CA GLN A 344 -20.21 18.58 -9.31
C GLN A 344 -19.38 19.73 -9.90
N GLU A 345 -18.41 20.18 -9.14
CA GLU A 345 -17.35 21.09 -9.56
C GLU A 345 -16.09 20.80 -8.74
N ARG A 346 -14.90 21.25 -9.20
CA ARG A 346 -13.67 21.08 -8.43
C ARG A 346 -13.75 21.84 -7.12
N PHE A 347 -13.42 21.17 -6.01
CA PHE A 347 -13.27 21.83 -4.72
C PHE A 347 -11.90 22.49 -4.62
N LEU A 348 -11.86 23.78 -4.28
CA LEU A 348 -10.65 24.55 -4.02
C LEU A 348 -10.80 25.28 -2.68
N LEU A 349 -9.80 25.13 -1.80
CA LEU A 349 -9.82 25.71 -0.45
C LEU A 349 -9.86 27.24 -0.44
N ASN A 350 -9.32 27.89 -1.48
CA ASN A 350 -9.32 29.35 -1.64
C ASN A 350 -10.65 29.92 -2.15
N GLY A 351 -11.67 29.09 -2.35
CA GLY A 351 -13.00 29.50 -2.81
C GLY A 351 -13.10 29.83 -4.30
N LEU A 352 -12.06 29.59 -5.09
CA LEU A 352 -12.16 29.72 -6.55
C LEU A 352 -13.06 28.61 -7.10
N SER A 353 -13.83 28.94 -8.15
CA SER A 353 -14.63 27.97 -8.89
C SER A 353 -13.87 27.51 -10.14
N GLU A 354 -13.78 26.20 -10.32
CA GLU A 354 -13.21 25.58 -11.51
C GLU A 354 -14.15 24.50 -12.02
N GLN A 355 -14.62 24.66 -13.25
CA GLN A 355 -15.47 23.68 -13.90
C GLN A 355 -14.62 22.48 -14.35
N SER A 356 -14.65 21.44 -13.55
CA SER A 356 -14.02 20.17 -13.85
C SER A 356 -14.93 19.04 -13.39
N THR A 357 -14.97 17.95 -14.15
CA THR A 357 -15.85 16.84 -13.88
C THR A 357 -15.06 15.54 -13.74
N TRP A 358 -15.54 14.66 -12.88
CA TRP A 358 -15.04 13.30 -12.70
C TRP A 358 -16.18 12.31 -12.91
N PRO A 359 -15.91 11.09 -13.38
CA PRO A 359 -16.85 9.98 -13.27
C PRO A 359 -16.90 9.54 -11.80
N ILE A 360 -17.94 9.96 -11.06
CA ILE A 360 -18.05 9.71 -9.62
C ILE A 360 -18.95 8.50 -9.36
N PRO A 361 -18.42 7.41 -8.80
CA PRO A 361 -19.25 6.36 -8.21
C PRO A 361 -19.99 6.90 -6.98
N LEU A 362 -21.24 7.32 -7.17
CA LEU A 362 -22.08 7.83 -6.10
C LEU A 362 -22.76 6.70 -5.36
N THR A 363 -22.66 6.75 -4.03
CA THR A 363 -23.46 5.95 -3.12
C THR A 363 -24.41 6.87 -2.38
N LEU A 364 -25.70 6.55 -2.36
CA LEU A 364 -26.70 7.38 -1.67
C LEU A 364 -27.78 6.52 -0.99
N LYS A 365 -28.35 7.08 0.06
CA LYS A 365 -29.45 6.47 0.81
C LYS A 365 -30.60 7.47 0.94
N ILE A 366 -31.79 7.08 0.47
CA ILE A 366 -33.00 7.89 0.53
C ILE A 366 -34.05 7.08 1.30
N ASN A 367 -34.57 7.62 2.39
CA ASN A 367 -35.57 6.96 3.24
C ASN A 367 -35.17 5.50 3.57
N GLY A 368 -33.91 5.27 3.90
CA GLY A 368 -33.39 3.95 4.24
C GLY A 368 -33.03 3.05 3.03
N ARG A 369 -33.38 3.42 1.80
CA ARG A 369 -33.03 2.64 0.59
C ARG A 369 -31.73 3.10 -0.02
N GLU A 370 -30.83 2.18 -0.21
CA GLU A 370 -29.51 2.44 -0.82
C GLU A 370 -29.57 2.35 -2.34
N GLN A 371 -28.83 3.22 -2.99
CA GLN A 371 -28.67 3.27 -4.45
C GLN A 371 -27.21 3.54 -4.80
N LYS A 372 -26.77 3.00 -5.92
CA LYS A 372 -25.46 3.28 -6.52
C LYS A 372 -25.66 3.73 -7.95
N LEU A 373 -24.94 4.75 -8.36
CA LEU A 373 -24.95 5.24 -9.74
C LEU A 373 -23.58 5.84 -10.08
N LEU A 374 -23.31 6.00 -11.37
CA LEU A 374 -22.12 6.67 -11.86
C LEU A 374 -22.54 8.06 -12.38
N MET A 375 -22.08 9.12 -11.71
CA MET A 375 -22.27 10.49 -12.19
C MET A 375 -21.14 10.83 -13.16
N GLU A 376 -21.48 11.11 -14.42
CA GLU A 376 -20.51 11.44 -15.47
C GLU A 376 -20.60 12.90 -15.97
N ARG A 377 -21.67 13.59 -15.61
CA ARG A 377 -21.93 14.97 -16.05
C ARG A 377 -21.72 15.96 -14.91
N SER A 378 -21.56 17.23 -15.26
CA SER A 378 -21.52 18.32 -14.27
C SER A 378 -22.80 18.44 -13.46
N GLU A 379 -23.95 18.08 -14.05
CA GLU A 379 -25.26 18.10 -13.42
C GLU A 379 -26.07 16.86 -13.83
N GLU A 380 -26.77 16.29 -12.87
CA GLU A 380 -27.69 15.18 -13.07
C GLU A 380 -28.90 15.30 -12.14
N SER A 381 -30.00 14.65 -12.50
CA SER A 381 -31.19 14.57 -11.64
C SER A 381 -31.59 13.13 -11.39
N ILE A 382 -31.85 12.82 -10.12
CA ILE A 382 -32.25 11.49 -9.66
C ILE A 382 -33.71 11.56 -9.21
N PRO A 383 -34.62 10.72 -9.72
CA PRO A 383 -35.98 10.63 -9.21
C PRO A 383 -35.98 10.21 -7.74
N VAL A 384 -36.78 10.90 -6.91
CA VAL A 384 -36.96 10.57 -5.51
C VAL A 384 -38.43 10.32 -5.21
N PRO A 385 -38.74 9.52 -4.17
CA PRO A 385 -40.13 9.28 -3.75
C PRO A 385 -40.80 10.57 -3.23
N ASP A 386 -42.12 10.55 -3.15
CA ASP A 386 -42.88 11.57 -2.44
C ASP A 386 -42.50 11.51 -0.95
N GLY A 387 -42.14 12.64 -0.37
CA GLY A 387 -41.72 12.73 1.05
C GLY A 387 -40.33 12.12 1.28
N VAL A 388 -39.31 12.93 1.18
CA VAL A 388 -37.94 12.55 1.54
C VAL A 388 -37.66 12.98 2.96
N ASP A 389 -37.68 12.00 3.91
CA ASP A 389 -37.41 12.23 5.32
C ASP A 389 -35.91 12.16 5.64
N SER A 390 -35.17 11.39 4.87
CA SER A 390 -33.72 11.25 5.05
C SER A 390 -33.01 11.09 3.74
N LEU A 391 -31.88 11.80 3.60
CA LEU A 391 -30.99 11.75 2.45
C LEU A 391 -29.52 11.74 2.91
N LYS A 392 -28.75 10.79 2.43
CA LYS A 392 -27.30 10.73 2.65
C LYS A 392 -26.61 10.34 1.36
N LEU A 393 -25.63 11.14 0.93
CA LEU A 393 -24.68 10.82 -0.12
C LEU A 393 -23.33 10.38 0.50
N ASN A 394 -22.51 9.73 -0.29
CA ASN A 394 -21.21 9.21 0.12
C ASN A 394 -21.30 8.32 1.37
N LEU A 395 -22.02 7.21 1.21
CA LEU A 395 -22.20 6.22 2.29
C LEU A 395 -20.84 5.67 2.72
N GLU A 396 -20.67 5.49 4.04
CA GLU A 396 -19.45 5.01 4.68
C GLU A 396 -18.20 5.82 4.31
N GLN A 397 -18.37 7.02 3.72
CA GLN A 397 -17.26 7.84 3.20
C GLN A 397 -16.34 7.04 2.25
N THR A 398 -16.93 6.19 1.41
CA THR A 398 -16.16 5.36 0.47
C THR A 398 -15.65 6.14 -0.74
N GLY A 399 -16.32 7.25 -1.09
CA GLY A 399 -15.94 8.09 -2.23
C GLY A 399 -14.98 9.22 -1.85
N PHE A 400 -14.03 9.53 -2.74
CA PHE A 400 -13.07 10.63 -2.56
C PHE A 400 -13.66 11.95 -3.08
N TYR A 401 -14.71 12.46 -2.42
CA TYR A 401 -15.38 13.72 -2.74
C TYR A 401 -16.08 14.30 -1.51
N ARG A 402 -16.28 15.61 -1.51
CA ARG A 402 -17.09 16.31 -0.50
C ARG A 402 -18.55 16.36 -0.94
N VAL A 403 -19.44 16.44 0.03
CA VAL A 403 -20.87 16.63 -0.22
C VAL A 403 -21.33 17.92 0.46
N HIS A 404 -22.08 18.74 -0.30
CA HIS A 404 -22.78 19.92 0.20
C HIS A 404 -24.28 19.71 -0.02
N TYR A 405 -25.07 19.94 1.02
CA TYR A 405 -26.52 19.88 0.96
C TYR A 405 -27.09 21.30 1.01
N ASP A 406 -27.93 21.65 0.03
CA ASP A 406 -28.63 22.94 -0.07
C ASP A 406 -29.99 22.91 0.64
#